data_3a947949237352653f3003fa2c61f4c9
#
_entry.id   3a947949237352653f3003fa2c61f4c9
#
_cell.length_a   1.000
_cell.length_b   1.000
_cell.length_c   1.000
_cell.angle_alpha   90.00
_cell.angle_beta   90.00
_cell.angle_gamma   90.00
#
_symmetry.space_group_name_H-M   'P 1'
#
loop_
_entity.id
_entity.type
_entity.pdbx_description
1 polymer ?
#
loop_
_entity_poly.entity_id
_entity_poly.type
_entity_poly.pdbx_seq_one_letter_code
_entity_poly.pdbx_strand_id
1 'polypeptide(L)'
;MHEFNYAISKAVEDAMKRLLSDKHLYQAVEPDLNFIPELAQKVHKQNQSSRMAQVIPASGMPAAPTPESIAKNARGMAEYAWIPYIQAGQQEKGQFFPTNGPTTNPIQFQLPTINTFCADCQERWPFNPVFDGAMCVIDGGQSQRYFFGYRCQQCKGPAIRFMVRRAGLKLRLVGRDPIEVLPTSKVLPKAQSKFYGDAQIAHHAGQTLAGIFMLRTFVEQFWRSLPQVQMLIQQQSRATGDEQGTVYQATLPDDFKNRFPSLPDIYGKLS
;
A
#
# COMPACT_ATOMS: atom_id res chain seq x y z
N MET A 1 -27.54 9.98 -1.03
CA MET A 1 -26.20 10.42 -1.51
C MET A 1 -25.23 10.68 -0.36
N HIS A 2 -25.66 11.35 0.73
CA HIS A 2 -24.79 11.62 1.90
C HIS A 2 -24.24 10.34 2.56
N GLU A 3 -25.06 9.31 2.72
CA GLU A 3 -24.63 8.01 3.30
C GLU A 3 -23.55 7.33 2.45
N PHE A 4 -23.63 7.40 1.11
CA PHE A 4 -22.61 6.87 0.21
C PHE A 4 -21.29 7.65 0.34
N ASN A 5 -21.36 9.00 0.34
CA ASN A 5 -20.15 9.81 0.50
C ASN A 5 -19.41 9.46 1.79
N TYR A 6 -20.13 9.30 2.89
CA TYR A 6 -19.55 8.95 4.18
C TYR A 6 -18.92 7.55 4.15
N ALA A 7 -19.66 6.54 3.64
CA ALA A 7 -19.16 5.16 3.58
C ALA A 7 -17.94 5.01 2.65
N ILE A 8 -17.96 5.68 1.48
CA ILE A 8 -16.83 5.69 0.56
C ILE A 8 -15.64 6.43 1.19
N SER A 9 -15.86 7.58 1.83
CA SER A 9 -14.82 8.31 2.56
C SER A 9 -14.11 7.39 3.56
N LYS A 10 -14.89 6.64 4.34
CA LYS A 10 -14.35 5.71 5.34
C LYS A 10 -13.54 4.57 4.70
N ALA A 11 -14.04 3.99 3.61
CA ALA A 11 -13.31 2.96 2.87
C ALA A 11 -11.98 3.49 2.29
N VAL A 12 -11.95 4.74 1.83
CA VAL A 12 -10.73 5.42 1.36
C VAL A 12 -9.75 5.66 2.51
N GLU A 13 -10.22 6.11 3.68
CA GLU A 13 -9.40 6.27 4.89
C GLU A 13 -8.75 4.96 5.31
N ASP A 14 -9.51 3.87 5.35
CA ASP A 14 -9.02 2.54 5.72
C ASP A 14 -8.01 1.99 4.69
N ALA A 15 -8.25 2.23 3.40
CA ALA A 15 -7.30 1.89 2.34
C ALA A 15 -6.00 2.71 2.48
N MET A 16 -6.09 4.01 2.75
CA MET A 16 -4.93 4.87 2.96
C MET A 16 -4.13 4.44 4.19
N LYS A 17 -4.83 4.10 5.29
CA LYS A 17 -4.18 3.58 6.50
C LYS A 17 -3.41 2.30 6.22
N ARG A 18 -4.03 1.31 5.54
CA ARG A 18 -3.36 0.07 5.15
C ARG A 18 -2.17 0.32 4.23
N LEU A 19 -2.31 1.25 3.26
CA LEU A 19 -1.22 1.58 2.34
C LEU A 19 -0.01 2.13 3.08
N LEU A 20 -0.22 3.08 3.99
CA LEU A 20 0.87 3.82 4.63
C LEU A 20 1.46 3.10 5.86
N SER A 21 0.67 2.20 6.52
CA SER A 21 1.12 1.44 7.68
C SER A 21 1.80 0.12 7.34
N ASP A 22 1.25 -0.61 6.34
CA ASP A 22 1.51 -2.03 6.16
C ASP A 22 2.13 -2.36 4.81
N LYS A 23 2.13 -1.39 3.87
CA LYS A 23 2.63 -1.62 2.52
C LYS A 23 4.00 -0.99 2.31
N HIS A 24 4.79 -1.69 1.53
CA HIS A 24 6.11 -1.23 1.10
C HIS A 24 6.01 -0.40 -0.18
N LEU A 25 7.12 0.21 -0.54
CA LEU A 25 7.24 1.02 -1.75
C LEU A 25 6.77 0.22 -2.98
N TYR A 26 6.00 0.89 -3.85
CA TYR A 26 5.36 0.35 -5.07
C TYR A 26 4.22 -0.65 -4.88
N GLN A 27 3.92 -1.05 -3.65
CA GLN A 27 2.71 -1.83 -3.38
C GLN A 27 1.45 -0.96 -3.53
N ALA A 28 0.33 -1.62 -3.79
CA ALA A 28 -0.95 -0.95 -3.98
C ALA A 28 -2.05 -1.57 -3.14
N VAL A 29 -3.08 -0.78 -2.87
CA VAL A 29 -4.33 -1.18 -2.23
C VAL A 29 -5.51 -0.55 -2.95
N GLU A 30 -6.69 -1.12 -2.75
CA GLU A 30 -7.96 -0.55 -3.17
C GLU A 30 -8.90 -0.42 -1.97
N PRO A 31 -9.79 0.61 -1.93
CA PRO A 31 -10.86 0.67 -0.94
C PRO A 31 -11.79 -0.54 -1.07
N ASP A 32 -12.26 -1.06 0.04
CA ASP A 32 -13.30 -2.07 0.03
C ASP A 32 -14.66 -1.40 -0.17
N LEU A 33 -15.27 -1.63 -1.33
CA LEU A 33 -16.56 -1.07 -1.72
C LEU A 33 -17.68 -2.12 -1.76
N ASN A 34 -17.51 -3.28 -1.11
CA ASN A 34 -18.48 -4.36 -1.09
C ASN A 34 -19.81 -3.98 -0.41
N PHE A 35 -19.83 -2.91 0.39
CA PHE A 35 -21.04 -2.38 1.01
C PHE A 35 -22.01 -1.67 0.04
N ILE A 36 -21.55 -1.27 -1.16
CA ILE A 36 -22.35 -0.46 -2.10
C ILE A 36 -23.69 -1.11 -2.46
N PRO A 37 -23.77 -2.41 -2.82
CA PRO A 37 -25.04 -3.05 -3.18
C PRO A 37 -26.07 -3.05 -2.04
N GLU A 38 -25.66 -3.35 -0.82
CA GLU A 38 -26.51 -3.33 0.36
C GLU A 38 -27.05 -1.93 0.67
N LEU A 39 -26.16 -0.94 0.64
CA LEU A 39 -26.53 0.45 0.86
C LEU A 39 -27.47 0.96 -0.23
N ALA A 40 -27.27 0.54 -1.48
CA ALA A 40 -28.17 0.89 -2.59
C ALA A 40 -29.60 0.33 -2.40
N GLN A 41 -29.71 -0.90 -1.91
CA GLN A 41 -31.02 -1.48 -1.57
C GLN A 41 -31.70 -0.71 -0.43
N LYS A 42 -30.95 -0.36 0.62
CA LYS A 42 -31.47 0.45 1.74
C LYS A 42 -32.00 1.80 1.27
N VAL A 43 -31.21 2.53 0.49
CA VAL A 43 -31.59 3.84 -0.06
C VAL A 43 -32.79 3.75 -1.00
N HIS A 44 -32.87 2.69 -1.83
CA HIS A 44 -34.02 2.44 -2.69
C HIS A 44 -35.32 2.28 -1.86
N LYS A 45 -35.30 1.45 -0.80
CA LYS A 45 -36.45 1.23 0.09
C LYS A 45 -36.89 2.54 0.77
N GLN A 46 -35.92 3.35 1.24
CA GLN A 46 -36.22 4.65 1.85
C GLN A 46 -36.89 5.62 0.86
N ASN A 47 -36.38 5.66 -0.38
CA ASN A 47 -36.97 6.48 -1.44
C ASN A 47 -38.40 6.06 -1.79
N GLN A 48 -38.69 4.75 -1.83
CA GLN A 48 -40.04 4.24 -2.03
C GLN A 48 -40.97 4.64 -0.89
N SER A 49 -40.56 4.47 0.36
CA SER A 49 -41.35 4.83 1.53
C SER A 49 -41.66 6.33 1.58
N SER A 50 -40.68 7.18 1.24
CA SER A 50 -40.86 8.62 1.18
C SER A 50 -41.82 9.06 0.07
N ARG A 51 -41.85 8.34 -1.07
CA ARG A 51 -42.80 8.62 -2.17
C ARG A 51 -44.23 8.19 -1.83
N MET A 52 -44.41 7.09 -1.12
CA MET A 52 -45.74 6.66 -0.65
C MET A 52 -46.36 7.63 0.37
N ALA A 53 -45.52 8.33 1.12
CA ALA A 53 -45.98 9.36 2.07
C ALA A 53 -46.37 10.70 1.42
N GLN A 54 -46.02 10.93 0.14
CA GLN A 54 -46.39 12.14 -0.60
C GLN A 54 -47.68 11.90 -1.39
N VAL A 55 -48.77 12.52 -0.97
CA VAL A 55 -50.09 12.46 -1.60
C VAL A 55 -50.13 13.34 -2.89
N ILE A 56 -49.20 13.15 -3.81
CA ILE A 56 -49.16 13.84 -5.11
C ILE A 56 -49.55 12.84 -6.19
N PRO A 57 -50.46 13.19 -7.12
CA PRO A 57 -50.85 12.26 -8.19
C PRO A 57 -49.65 11.89 -9.05
N ALA A 58 -49.54 10.57 -9.32
CA ALA A 58 -48.39 9.92 -9.97
C ALA A 58 -48.18 10.28 -11.46
N SER A 59 -49.03 11.14 -12.05
CA SER A 59 -48.90 11.59 -13.44
C SER A 59 -47.80 12.62 -13.59
N GLY A 60 -46.61 12.17 -14.04
CA GLY A 60 -45.51 13.05 -14.39
C GLY A 60 -44.22 12.90 -13.54
N MET A 61 -44.21 12.08 -12.49
CA MET A 61 -42.98 11.81 -11.76
C MET A 61 -42.08 10.81 -12.50
N PRO A 62 -40.78 11.10 -12.64
CA PRO A 62 -39.83 10.12 -13.19
C PRO A 62 -39.81 8.87 -12.33
N ALA A 63 -39.60 7.69 -12.95
CA ALA A 63 -39.49 6.43 -12.24
C ALA A 63 -38.43 6.49 -11.12
N ALA A 64 -38.70 5.80 -10.00
CA ALA A 64 -37.72 5.72 -8.93
C ALA A 64 -36.45 5.01 -9.44
N PRO A 65 -35.23 5.52 -9.10
CA PRO A 65 -34.01 4.84 -9.52
C PRO A 65 -33.94 3.43 -8.92
N THR A 66 -33.54 2.44 -9.74
CA THR A 66 -33.38 1.07 -9.29
C THR A 66 -32.15 0.90 -8.40
N PRO A 67 -32.09 -0.14 -7.54
CA PRO A 67 -30.90 -0.42 -6.73
C PRO A 67 -29.61 -0.50 -7.56
N GLU A 68 -29.69 -1.11 -8.76
CA GLU A 68 -28.55 -1.25 -9.67
C GLU A 68 -28.07 0.13 -10.18
N SER A 69 -29.00 1.02 -10.54
CA SER A 69 -28.65 2.38 -10.98
C SER A 69 -28.04 3.21 -9.86
N ILE A 70 -28.54 3.05 -8.63
CA ILE A 70 -28.00 3.70 -7.43
C ILE A 70 -26.58 3.18 -7.17
N ALA A 71 -26.36 1.86 -7.22
CA ALA A 71 -25.07 1.24 -7.01
C ALA A 71 -24.05 1.67 -8.08
N LYS A 72 -24.46 1.72 -9.35
CA LYS A 72 -23.63 2.21 -10.46
C LYS A 72 -23.17 3.64 -10.25
N ASN A 73 -24.11 4.53 -9.87
CA ASN A 73 -23.80 5.92 -9.59
C ASN A 73 -22.83 6.06 -8.40
N ALA A 74 -23.04 5.29 -7.32
CA ALA A 74 -22.16 5.28 -6.16
C ALA A 74 -20.73 4.82 -6.51
N ARG A 75 -20.57 3.79 -7.36
CA ARG A 75 -19.25 3.38 -7.88
C ARG A 75 -18.61 4.47 -8.73
N GLY A 76 -19.36 5.10 -9.62
CA GLY A 76 -18.86 6.24 -10.40
C GLY A 76 -18.38 7.39 -9.50
N MET A 77 -19.07 7.67 -8.40
CA MET A 77 -18.62 8.65 -7.40
C MET A 77 -17.31 8.22 -6.72
N ALA A 78 -17.20 6.93 -6.36
CA ALA A 78 -15.98 6.41 -5.75
C ALA A 78 -14.76 6.47 -6.67
N GLU A 79 -14.95 6.42 -7.98
CA GLU A 79 -13.87 6.54 -8.97
C GLU A 79 -13.47 7.99 -9.25
N TYR A 80 -14.26 8.96 -8.81
CA TYR A 80 -13.98 10.38 -9.04
C TYR A 80 -12.89 10.91 -8.09
N ALA A 81 -12.79 12.22 -7.90
CA ALA A 81 -11.71 12.83 -7.11
C ALA A 81 -11.85 12.56 -5.60
N TRP A 82 -10.74 12.21 -4.95
CA TRP A 82 -10.64 12.12 -3.50
C TRP A 82 -9.75 13.24 -2.98
N ILE A 83 -10.28 14.02 -2.05
CA ILE A 83 -9.57 15.16 -1.47
C ILE A 83 -9.42 14.95 0.04
N PRO A 84 -8.20 15.03 0.58
CA PRO A 84 -7.99 14.98 2.01
C PRO A 84 -8.71 16.16 2.67
N TYR A 85 -9.46 15.89 3.73
CA TYR A 85 -10.06 16.94 4.55
C TYR A 85 -8.96 17.65 5.34
N ILE A 86 -8.90 18.97 5.17
CA ILE A 86 -8.00 19.85 5.91
C ILE A 86 -8.85 20.79 6.73
N GLN A 87 -8.61 20.86 8.04
CA GLN A 87 -9.35 21.77 8.92
C GLN A 87 -9.06 23.23 8.57
N ALA A 88 -10.04 24.10 8.83
CA ALA A 88 -9.88 25.54 8.69
C ALA A 88 -8.67 26.00 9.53
N GLY A 89 -7.79 26.82 8.95
CA GLY A 89 -6.50 27.21 9.56
C GLY A 89 -5.32 26.32 9.21
N GLN A 90 -5.55 25.13 8.65
CA GLN A 90 -4.48 24.26 8.08
C GLN A 90 -4.44 24.38 6.55
N GLN A 91 -5.41 25.03 5.94
CA GLN A 91 -5.52 25.18 4.48
C GLN A 91 -4.35 25.94 3.86
N GLU A 92 -3.75 26.87 4.60
CA GLU A 92 -2.57 27.61 4.15
C GLU A 92 -1.32 26.73 4.02
N LYS A 93 -1.30 25.58 4.71
CA LYS A 93 -0.17 24.67 4.77
C LYS A 93 -0.27 23.51 3.75
N GLY A 94 -1.48 23.22 3.27
CA GLY A 94 -1.74 22.19 2.26
C GLY A 94 -2.17 22.83 0.94
N GLN A 95 -1.65 22.34 -0.18
CA GLN A 95 -1.95 22.85 -1.51
C GLN A 95 -2.70 21.80 -2.33
N PHE A 96 -3.77 22.23 -2.99
CA PHE A 96 -4.58 21.42 -3.89
C PHE A 96 -4.56 22.04 -5.26
N PHE A 97 -4.05 21.33 -6.24
CA PHE A 97 -3.95 21.79 -7.61
C PHE A 97 -4.86 20.97 -8.50
N PRO A 98 -6.08 21.40 -8.80
CA PRO A 98 -6.84 20.84 -9.89
C PRO A 98 -6.15 21.24 -11.21
N THR A 99 -5.68 20.27 -11.98
CA THR A 99 -5.01 20.53 -13.26
C THR A 99 -6.01 20.69 -14.40
N ASN A 100 -7.23 20.11 -14.30
CA ASN A 100 -8.23 20.18 -15.35
C ASN A 100 -9.65 20.15 -14.77
N GLY A 101 -10.32 21.30 -14.82
CA GLY A 101 -11.76 21.45 -14.57
C GLY A 101 -12.22 21.42 -13.10
N PRO A 102 -13.46 21.86 -12.85
CA PRO A 102 -14.02 21.86 -11.50
C PRO A 102 -14.28 20.42 -11.04
N THR A 103 -13.72 20.04 -9.90
CA THR A 103 -14.09 18.81 -9.20
C THR A 103 -15.46 19.03 -8.52
N THR A 104 -16.54 18.71 -9.22
CA THR A 104 -17.87 18.73 -8.63
C THR A 104 -18.01 17.52 -7.70
N ASN A 105 -18.31 17.76 -6.42
CA ASN A 105 -18.54 16.75 -5.38
C ASN A 105 -17.41 15.72 -5.17
N PRO A 106 -16.19 16.13 -4.81
CA PRO A 106 -15.12 15.20 -4.48
C PRO A 106 -15.46 14.42 -3.20
N ILE A 107 -14.98 13.18 -3.11
CA ILE A 107 -15.00 12.43 -1.86
C ILE A 107 -13.96 13.04 -0.92
N GLN A 108 -14.41 13.61 0.19
CA GLN A 108 -13.52 14.12 1.23
C GLN A 108 -13.21 13.02 2.22
N PHE A 109 -11.93 12.82 2.55
CA PHE A 109 -11.49 11.83 3.52
C PHE A 109 -10.51 12.43 4.53
N GLN A 110 -10.49 11.88 5.75
CA GLN A 110 -9.52 12.29 6.77
C GLN A 110 -8.23 11.49 6.59
N LEU A 111 -7.09 12.16 6.78
CA LEU A 111 -5.81 11.45 6.83
C LEU A 111 -5.74 10.66 8.15
N PRO A 112 -5.65 9.32 8.09
CA PRO A 112 -5.65 8.50 9.29
C PRO A 112 -4.33 8.63 10.04
N THR A 113 -4.34 8.40 11.36
CA THR A 113 -3.12 8.06 12.11
C THR A 113 -2.63 6.71 11.63
N ILE A 114 -1.33 6.59 11.34
CA ILE A 114 -0.68 5.37 10.87
C ILE A 114 0.28 4.81 11.91
N ASN A 115 0.50 3.49 11.91
CA ASN A 115 1.53 2.85 12.73
C ASN A 115 2.68 2.41 11.84
N THR A 116 3.84 3.05 12.00
CA THR A 116 5.02 2.70 11.21
C THR A 116 6.28 2.70 12.07
N PHE A 117 7.35 2.11 11.56
CA PHE A 117 8.64 2.07 12.25
C PHE A 117 9.25 3.48 12.30
N CYS A 118 9.63 3.91 13.50
CA CYS A 118 10.36 5.14 13.73
C CYS A 118 11.85 4.82 13.85
N ALA A 119 12.67 5.41 12.99
CA ALA A 119 14.12 5.20 13.03
C ALA A 119 14.77 5.76 14.29
N ASP A 120 14.24 6.86 14.84
CA ASP A 120 14.79 7.47 16.06
C ASP A 120 14.39 6.70 17.32
N CYS A 121 13.13 6.20 17.39
CA CYS A 121 12.64 5.41 18.52
C CYS A 121 13.02 3.93 18.43
N GLN A 122 13.46 3.43 17.28
CA GLN A 122 13.76 2.01 16.97
C GLN A 122 12.58 1.06 17.20
N GLU A 123 11.34 1.58 17.15
CA GLU A 123 10.09 0.83 17.38
C GLU A 123 8.97 1.34 16.48
N ARG A 124 7.87 0.57 16.40
CA ARG A 124 6.65 1.01 15.72
C ARG A 124 5.85 1.91 16.65
N TRP A 125 5.59 3.12 16.20
CA TRP A 125 4.80 4.13 16.91
C TRP A 125 3.66 4.67 16.05
N PRO A 126 2.62 5.24 16.67
CA PRO A 126 1.65 6.05 15.96
C PRO A 126 2.30 7.31 15.37
N PHE A 127 1.94 7.62 14.13
CA PHE A 127 2.32 8.84 13.44
C PHE A 127 1.07 9.61 13.05
N ASN A 128 1.04 10.87 13.40
CA ASN A 128 -0.03 11.79 13.01
C ASN A 128 0.31 12.52 11.71
N PRO A 129 -0.70 12.80 10.86
CA PRO A 129 -0.49 13.63 9.69
C PRO A 129 -0.04 15.02 10.06
N VAL A 130 0.91 15.55 9.30
CA VAL A 130 1.33 16.96 9.33
C VAL A 130 1.07 17.58 7.98
N PHE A 131 0.50 18.79 7.97
CA PHE A 131 0.04 19.42 6.73
C PHE A 131 1.09 20.34 6.10
N ASP A 132 2.25 20.52 6.75
CA ASP A 132 3.36 21.30 6.19
C ASP A 132 3.86 20.61 4.91
N GLY A 133 3.61 21.24 3.75
CA GLY A 133 3.95 20.71 2.43
C GLY A 133 3.07 19.56 1.96
N ALA A 134 1.92 19.32 2.60
CA ALA A 134 0.93 18.40 2.05
C ALA A 134 0.37 18.94 0.74
N MET A 135 0.29 18.09 -0.27
CA MET A 135 -0.15 18.45 -1.62
C MET A 135 -1.04 17.36 -2.19
N CYS A 136 -2.08 17.77 -2.91
CA CYS A 136 -2.87 16.87 -3.74
C CYS A 136 -2.96 17.47 -5.15
N VAL A 137 -2.40 16.78 -6.13
CA VAL A 137 -2.50 17.16 -7.55
C VAL A 137 -3.56 16.26 -8.19
N ILE A 138 -4.58 16.88 -8.79
CA ILE A 138 -5.67 16.18 -9.46
C ILE A 138 -5.44 16.28 -10.96
N ASP A 139 -5.35 15.12 -11.60
CA ASP A 139 -5.10 14.98 -13.03
C ASP A 139 -6.28 14.22 -13.65
N GLY A 140 -7.28 14.96 -14.11
CA GLY A 140 -8.46 14.41 -14.77
C GLY A 140 -9.43 13.60 -13.89
N GLY A 141 -9.54 13.90 -12.59
CA GLY A 141 -10.52 13.31 -11.67
C GLY A 141 -10.22 11.86 -11.22
N GLN A 142 -9.81 10.99 -12.12
CA GLN A 142 -9.47 9.59 -11.80
C GLN A 142 -7.98 9.36 -11.51
N SER A 143 -7.11 10.32 -11.81
CA SER A 143 -5.68 10.28 -11.54
C SER A 143 -5.30 11.36 -10.54
N GLN A 144 -4.65 10.99 -9.46
CA GLN A 144 -4.25 11.92 -8.41
C GLN A 144 -2.88 11.55 -7.86
N ARG A 145 -2.15 12.56 -7.43
CA ARG A 145 -0.88 12.42 -6.71
C ARG A 145 -1.00 13.14 -5.38
N TYR A 146 -0.67 12.44 -4.31
CA TYR A 146 -0.69 12.97 -2.95
C TYR A 146 0.72 13.00 -2.40
N PHE A 147 1.01 14.07 -1.67
CA PHE A 147 2.23 14.23 -0.89
C PHE A 147 1.80 14.48 0.55
N PHE A 148 2.12 13.56 1.45
CA PHE A 148 1.74 13.63 2.84
C PHE A 148 2.96 13.57 3.75
N GLY A 149 2.94 14.36 4.82
CA GLY A 149 3.88 14.27 5.92
C GLY A 149 3.23 13.60 7.12
N TYR A 150 4.02 12.78 7.83
CA TYR A 150 3.60 12.14 9.07
C TYR A 150 4.70 12.25 10.12
N ARG A 151 4.35 12.59 11.35
CA ARG A 151 5.29 12.78 12.44
C ARG A 151 5.03 11.78 13.56
N CYS A 152 6.11 11.15 14.05
CA CYS A 152 6.05 10.25 15.19
C CYS A 152 5.46 10.96 16.42
N GLN A 153 4.53 10.32 17.11
CA GLN A 153 3.93 10.89 18.30
C GLN A 153 4.87 10.86 19.50
N GLN A 154 5.82 9.92 19.53
CA GLN A 154 6.76 9.76 20.63
C GLN A 154 7.90 10.78 20.57
N CYS A 155 8.78 10.70 19.56
CA CYS A 155 9.95 11.56 19.50
C CYS A 155 9.68 12.94 18.90
N LYS A 156 8.58 13.08 18.14
CA LYS A 156 8.23 14.29 17.39
C LYS A 156 9.34 14.78 16.45
N GLY A 157 10.22 13.87 16.05
CA GLY A 157 11.33 14.12 15.12
C GLY A 157 10.87 14.56 13.72
N PRO A 158 11.77 14.55 12.74
CA PRO A 158 11.46 14.93 11.37
C PRO A 158 10.28 14.15 10.81
N ALA A 159 9.44 14.79 9.99
CA ALA A 159 8.31 14.15 9.38
C ALA A 159 8.77 13.16 8.29
N ILE A 160 8.19 11.96 8.30
CA ILE A 160 8.30 11.03 7.18
C ILE A 160 7.35 11.53 6.09
N ARG A 161 7.82 11.59 4.84
CA ARG A 161 7.04 12.03 3.70
C ARG A 161 6.68 10.85 2.81
N PHE A 162 5.44 10.83 2.34
CA PHE A 162 4.92 9.80 1.46
C PHE A 162 4.42 10.43 0.16
N MET A 163 4.73 9.78 -0.96
CA MET A 163 4.13 10.08 -2.25
C MET A 163 3.24 8.91 -2.66
N VAL A 164 1.94 9.20 -2.81
CA VAL A 164 0.93 8.22 -3.18
C VAL A 164 0.37 8.61 -4.55
N ARG A 165 0.32 7.66 -5.47
CA ARG A 165 -0.37 7.79 -6.76
C ARG A 165 -1.68 7.02 -6.70
N ARG A 166 -2.73 7.68 -7.15
CA ARG A 166 -4.04 7.07 -7.39
C ARG A 166 -4.30 6.96 -8.89
N ALA A 167 -4.90 5.86 -9.32
CA ALA A 167 -5.46 5.68 -10.65
C ALA A 167 -6.75 4.87 -10.52
N GLY A 168 -7.90 5.48 -10.84
CA GLY A 168 -9.21 4.92 -10.53
C GLY A 168 -9.36 4.66 -9.03
N LEU A 169 -9.65 3.42 -8.63
CA LEU A 169 -9.73 3.00 -7.23
C LEU A 169 -8.37 2.60 -6.63
N LYS A 170 -7.34 2.44 -7.46
CA LYS A 170 -6.05 1.91 -7.03
C LYS A 170 -5.14 2.99 -6.46
N LEU A 171 -4.78 2.84 -5.19
CA LEU A 171 -3.76 3.63 -4.49
C LEU A 171 -2.43 2.88 -4.52
N ARG A 172 -1.34 3.55 -4.87
CA ARG A 172 0.01 2.98 -4.87
C ARG A 172 0.96 3.90 -4.12
N LEU A 173 1.76 3.33 -3.22
CA LEU A 173 2.87 4.04 -2.60
C LEU A 173 4.03 4.11 -3.61
N VAL A 174 4.37 5.30 -4.08
CA VAL A 174 5.38 5.51 -5.15
C VAL A 174 6.63 6.23 -4.67
N GLY A 175 6.60 6.77 -3.46
CA GLY A 175 7.76 7.42 -2.84
C GLY A 175 7.63 7.49 -1.33
N ARG A 176 8.77 7.48 -0.64
CA ARG A 176 8.90 7.70 0.79
C ARG A 176 10.24 8.37 1.08
N ASP A 177 10.22 9.35 1.98
CA ASP A 177 11.40 10.04 2.47
C ASP A 177 11.36 10.10 4.01
N PRO A 178 12.33 9.58 4.73
CA PRO A 178 13.48 8.83 4.23
C PRO A 178 13.09 7.49 3.59
N ILE A 179 14.02 6.95 2.80
CA ILE A 179 13.84 5.63 2.16
C ILE A 179 13.49 4.59 3.23
N GLU A 180 12.54 3.74 2.91
CA GLU A 180 12.06 2.73 3.82
C GLU A 180 13.18 1.75 4.20
N VAL A 181 13.37 1.57 5.50
CA VAL A 181 14.14 0.44 6.03
C VAL A 181 13.13 -0.68 6.28
N LEU A 182 13.19 -1.72 5.45
CA LEU A 182 12.35 -2.88 5.66
C LEU A 182 12.75 -3.58 6.96
N PRO A 183 11.78 -3.91 7.84
CA PRO A 183 12.08 -4.70 9.03
C PRO A 183 12.65 -6.04 8.56
N THR A 184 13.91 -6.24 8.83
CA THR A 184 14.62 -7.47 8.50
C THR A 184 14.27 -8.55 9.50
N SER A 185 14.13 -9.78 9.03
CA SER A 185 13.98 -10.93 9.93
C SER A 185 15.14 -10.97 10.94
N LYS A 186 14.82 -11.07 12.23
CA LYS A 186 15.83 -11.20 13.30
C LYS A 186 16.72 -12.45 13.12
N VAL A 187 16.29 -13.38 12.29
CA VAL A 187 17.01 -14.63 11.98
C VAL A 187 18.12 -14.39 10.95
N LEU A 188 18.03 -13.31 10.14
CA LEU A 188 19.02 -13.04 9.10
C LEU A 188 20.09 -12.05 9.61
N PRO A 189 21.39 -12.32 9.35
CA PRO A 189 22.44 -11.36 9.61
C PRO A 189 22.22 -10.04 8.85
N LYS A 190 22.60 -8.90 9.45
CA LYS A 190 22.31 -7.55 8.90
C LYS A 190 22.77 -7.38 7.44
N ALA A 191 23.94 -7.86 7.08
CA ALA A 191 24.47 -7.73 5.72
C ALA A 191 23.61 -8.46 4.68
N GLN A 192 23.12 -9.65 5.03
CA GLN A 192 22.28 -10.48 4.15
C GLN A 192 20.84 -9.97 4.09
N SER A 193 20.32 -9.46 5.21
CA SER A 193 19.00 -8.84 5.29
C SER A 193 18.82 -7.67 4.30
N LYS A 194 19.90 -6.93 4.05
CA LYS A 194 19.87 -5.81 3.10
C LYS A 194 19.54 -6.28 1.69
N PHE A 195 20.24 -7.30 1.18
CA PHE A 195 20.00 -7.84 -0.16
C PHE A 195 18.57 -8.37 -0.33
N TYR A 196 18.04 -9.01 0.71
CA TYR A 196 16.66 -9.48 0.71
C TYR A 196 15.65 -8.30 0.67
N GLY A 197 15.86 -7.27 1.47
CA GLY A 197 15.05 -6.06 1.46
C GLY A 197 15.09 -5.32 0.12
N ASP A 198 16.28 -5.14 -0.44
CA ASP A 198 16.47 -4.49 -1.73
C ASP A 198 15.81 -5.30 -2.87
N ALA A 199 15.84 -6.65 -2.80
CA ALA A 199 15.14 -7.50 -3.74
C ALA A 199 13.62 -7.32 -3.69
N GLN A 200 13.04 -7.19 -2.48
CA GLN A 200 11.61 -6.92 -2.31
C GLN A 200 11.23 -5.56 -2.92
N ILE A 201 12.01 -4.52 -2.65
CA ILE A 201 11.78 -3.19 -3.21
C ILE A 201 11.86 -3.24 -4.75
N ALA A 202 12.89 -3.86 -5.31
CA ALA A 202 13.06 -4.00 -6.75
C ALA A 202 11.89 -4.76 -7.39
N HIS A 203 11.43 -5.86 -6.76
CA HIS A 203 10.27 -6.61 -7.25
C HIS A 203 8.99 -5.74 -7.30
N HIS A 204 8.70 -5.01 -6.23
CA HIS A 204 7.53 -4.12 -6.19
C HIS A 204 7.65 -2.92 -7.14
N ALA A 205 8.87 -2.51 -7.45
CA ALA A 205 9.15 -1.50 -8.48
C ALA A 205 8.95 -2.00 -9.92
N GLY A 206 8.70 -3.32 -10.11
CA GLY A 206 8.63 -3.96 -11.41
C GLY A 206 10.01 -4.22 -12.06
N GLN A 207 11.09 -4.05 -11.29
CA GLN A 207 12.46 -4.30 -11.73
C GLN A 207 12.83 -5.77 -11.47
N THR A 208 12.14 -6.69 -12.16
CA THR A 208 12.23 -8.12 -11.90
C THR A 208 13.67 -8.65 -11.98
N LEU A 209 14.44 -8.24 -13.00
CA LEU A 209 15.84 -8.69 -13.15
C LEU A 209 16.72 -8.24 -11.98
N ALA A 210 16.56 -6.99 -11.53
CA ALA A 210 17.30 -6.49 -10.36
C ALA A 210 16.91 -7.26 -9.09
N GLY A 211 15.61 -7.53 -8.90
CA GLY A 211 15.11 -8.34 -7.79
C GLY A 211 15.69 -9.76 -7.78
N ILE A 212 15.70 -10.42 -8.93
CA ILE A 212 16.30 -11.76 -9.11
C ILE A 212 17.79 -11.73 -8.79
N PHE A 213 18.55 -10.77 -9.33
CA PHE A 213 19.97 -10.62 -9.07
C PHE A 213 20.26 -10.45 -7.57
N MET A 214 19.49 -9.60 -6.89
CA MET A 214 19.63 -9.37 -5.45
C MET A 214 19.28 -10.61 -4.62
N LEU A 215 18.23 -11.37 -4.99
CA LEU A 215 17.89 -12.64 -4.35
C LEU A 215 18.99 -13.68 -4.54
N ARG A 216 19.54 -13.77 -5.75
CA ARG A 216 20.67 -14.67 -6.02
C ARG A 216 21.87 -14.30 -5.16
N THR A 217 22.24 -13.03 -5.10
CA THR A 217 23.34 -12.54 -4.26
C THR A 217 23.07 -12.81 -2.78
N PHE A 218 21.83 -12.63 -2.32
CA PHE A 218 21.42 -12.99 -0.96
C PHE A 218 21.68 -14.47 -0.66
N VAL A 219 21.25 -15.38 -1.53
CA VAL A 219 21.44 -16.83 -1.35
C VAL A 219 22.93 -17.17 -1.32
N GLU A 220 23.74 -16.62 -2.23
CA GLU A 220 25.19 -16.85 -2.26
C GLU A 220 25.88 -16.36 -0.97
N GLN A 221 25.53 -15.15 -0.50
CA GLN A 221 26.09 -14.61 0.74
C GLN A 221 25.66 -15.42 1.97
N PHE A 222 24.42 -15.91 1.97
CA PHE A 222 23.94 -16.78 3.03
C PHE A 222 24.75 -18.08 3.10
N TRP A 223 24.94 -18.76 1.97
CA TRP A 223 25.74 -20.01 1.95
C TRP A 223 27.18 -19.76 2.39
N ARG A 224 27.82 -18.72 1.87
CA ARG A 224 29.20 -18.34 2.25
C ARG A 224 29.36 -18.01 3.72
N SER A 225 28.29 -17.68 4.43
CA SER A 225 28.35 -17.43 5.87
C SER A 225 28.38 -18.72 6.71
N LEU A 226 28.10 -19.89 6.10
CA LEU A 226 28.06 -21.17 6.81
C LEU A 226 29.49 -21.76 6.99
N PRO A 227 29.82 -22.24 8.18
CA PRO A 227 31.15 -22.76 8.44
C PRO A 227 31.59 -23.86 7.47
N GLN A 228 30.69 -24.77 7.11
CA GLN A 228 30.97 -25.90 6.19
C GLN A 228 31.30 -25.40 4.78
N VAL A 229 30.60 -24.38 4.29
CA VAL A 229 30.86 -23.76 2.99
C VAL A 229 32.17 -22.97 3.04
N GLN A 230 32.47 -22.30 4.14
CA GLN A 230 33.76 -21.63 4.32
C GLN A 230 34.95 -22.61 4.26
N MET A 231 34.81 -23.78 4.85
CA MET A 231 35.83 -24.84 4.73
C MET A 231 36.01 -25.26 3.26
N LEU A 232 34.93 -25.47 2.52
CA LEU A 232 35.00 -25.78 1.09
C LEU A 232 35.75 -24.70 0.31
N ILE A 233 35.41 -23.40 0.54
CA ILE A 233 36.05 -22.26 -0.14
C ILE A 233 37.54 -22.15 0.21
N GLN A 234 37.95 -22.51 1.43
CA GLN A 234 39.35 -22.54 1.83
C GLN A 234 40.11 -23.68 1.13
N GLN A 235 39.47 -24.82 0.90
CA GLN A 235 40.06 -25.96 0.21
C GLN A 235 40.09 -25.81 -1.31
N GLN A 236 39.05 -25.15 -1.86
CA GLN A 236 38.87 -24.93 -3.30
C GLN A 236 38.64 -23.44 -3.55
N SER A 237 39.70 -22.74 -3.97
CA SER A 237 39.63 -21.27 -4.20
C SER A 237 38.59 -20.81 -5.25
N ARG A 238 37.97 -21.73 -6.00
CA ARG A 238 36.96 -21.48 -7.04
C ARG A 238 35.71 -22.35 -6.89
N ALA A 239 35.26 -22.61 -5.65
CA ALA A 239 34.03 -23.35 -5.45
C ALA A 239 32.84 -22.61 -6.11
N THR A 240 32.11 -23.29 -7.00
CA THR A 240 30.94 -22.77 -7.72
C THR A 240 29.74 -22.60 -6.78
N GLY A 241 28.72 -21.84 -7.19
CA GLY A 241 27.47 -21.70 -6.44
C GLY A 241 26.77 -23.05 -6.22
N ASP A 242 26.83 -23.95 -7.21
CA ASP A 242 26.21 -25.27 -7.14
C ASP A 242 26.94 -26.20 -6.11
N GLU A 243 28.27 -26.17 -6.07
CA GLU A 243 29.06 -26.90 -5.06
C GLU A 243 28.77 -26.37 -3.65
N GLN A 244 28.69 -25.06 -3.48
CA GLN A 244 28.32 -24.42 -2.22
C GLN A 244 26.90 -24.83 -1.79
N GLY A 245 25.95 -24.85 -2.74
CA GLY A 245 24.58 -25.31 -2.53
C GLY A 245 24.49 -26.77 -2.10
N THR A 246 25.30 -27.64 -2.70
CA THR A 246 25.38 -29.08 -2.35
C THR A 246 25.86 -29.27 -0.92
N VAL A 247 26.90 -28.54 -0.51
CA VAL A 247 27.40 -28.58 0.89
C VAL A 247 26.33 -28.05 1.85
N TYR A 248 25.65 -26.96 1.52
CA TYR A 248 24.56 -26.48 2.32
C TYR A 248 23.44 -27.51 2.48
N GLN A 249 23.02 -28.15 1.39
CA GLN A 249 21.95 -29.15 1.40
C GLN A 249 22.33 -30.38 2.28
N ALA A 250 23.59 -30.75 2.30
CA ALA A 250 24.08 -31.82 3.18
C ALA A 250 23.98 -31.51 4.68
N THR A 251 23.92 -30.21 5.05
CA THR A 251 23.78 -29.78 6.45
C THR A 251 22.35 -29.76 6.96
N LEU A 252 21.35 -29.87 6.07
CA LEU A 252 19.94 -29.77 6.44
C LEU A 252 19.42 -31.12 6.97
N PRO A 253 18.57 -31.11 8.02
CA PRO A 253 17.83 -32.28 8.46
C PRO A 253 16.94 -32.83 7.34
N ASP A 254 16.81 -34.17 7.28
CA ASP A 254 16.02 -34.84 6.23
C ASP A 254 14.53 -34.42 6.27
N ASP A 255 13.96 -34.23 7.45
CA ASP A 255 12.59 -33.72 7.62
C ASP A 255 12.41 -32.36 6.98
N PHE A 256 13.42 -31.50 7.05
CA PHE A 256 13.39 -30.19 6.44
C PHE A 256 13.45 -30.27 4.91
N LYS A 257 14.33 -31.12 4.37
CA LYS A 257 14.45 -31.34 2.91
C LYS A 257 13.14 -31.81 2.28
N ASN A 258 12.39 -32.64 3.02
CA ASN A 258 11.13 -33.21 2.54
C ASN A 258 9.96 -32.23 2.57
N ARG A 259 10.03 -31.18 3.40
CA ARG A 259 8.92 -30.23 3.60
C ARG A 259 9.06 -28.96 2.78
N PHE A 260 10.27 -28.54 2.48
CA PHE A 260 10.54 -27.25 1.86
C PHE A 260 11.38 -27.39 0.60
N PRO A 261 11.08 -26.60 -0.46
CA PRO A 261 11.96 -26.56 -1.63
C PRO A 261 13.35 -26.12 -1.18
N SER A 262 14.36 -26.80 -1.66
CA SER A 262 15.74 -26.49 -1.28
C SER A 262 16.18 -25.13 -1.84
N LEU A 263 17.02 -24.41 -1.11
CA LEU A 263 17.63 -23.17 -1.62
C LEU A 263 18.42 -23.40 -2.92
N PRO A 264 19.13 -24.54 -3.13
CA PRO A 264 19.73 -24.84 -4.43
C PRO A 264 18.74 -24.91 -5.59
N ASP A 265 17.53 -25.48 -5.38
CA ASP A 265 16.50 -25.53 -6.44
C ASP A 265 15.98 -24.12 -6.77
N ILE A 266 15.83 -23.27 -5.75
CA ILE A 266 15.47 -21.87 -5.94
C ILE A 266 16.58 -21.12 -6.68
N TYR A 267 17.83 -21.32 -6.27
CA TYR A 267 18.99 -20.70 -6.90
C TYR A 267 19.14 -21.10 -8.37
N GLY A 268 18.95 -22.37 -8.70
CA GLY A 268 18.95 -22.85 -10.08
C GLY A 268 17.88 -22.21 -10.96
N LYS A 269 16.71 -21.88 -10.39
CA LYS A 269 15.65 -21.14 -11.09
C LYS A 269 15.93 -19.64 -11.23
N LEU A 270 16.85 -19.09 -10.44
CA LEU A 270 17.28 -17.69 -10.50
C LEU A 270 18.50 -17.51 -11.44
N SER A 271 19.11 -18.59 -11.89
CA SER A 271 20.28 -18.63 -12.78
C SER A 271 19.87 -18.71 -14.22
#